data_4b20ca5cc72bf745ca47ec9d25679ce2
#
_entry.id   4b20ca5cc72bf745ca47ec9d25679ce2
#
_cell.length_a   1.000
_cell.length_b   1.000
_cell.length_c   1.000
_cell.angle_alpha   90.00
_cell.angle_beta   90.00
_cell.angle_gamma   90.00
#
_symmetry.space_group_name_H-M   'P 1'
#
loop_
_entity.id
_entity.type
_entity.pdbx_description
1 polymer ?
#
loop_
_entity_poly.entity_id
_entity_poly.type
_entity_poly.pdbx_seq_one_letter_code
_entity_poly.pdbx_strand_id
1 'polypeptide(L)'
;MNPEQFYPYLLRCSKVTIDSRKISQDDIFFAFSGENFNAALLASEAVDNGALAVIVEQKEFEDIQRHIYAVPSTLEFMQELAKLHRQRLGIPVIALTGSNGKTTTKEIIHAVLSQKYRVQYTQGNLNNHIGVPLTLLSLKSDHEIAVVEMGANHLKEIEHLCTIATPDYGYITNFGKAHLEGFGGFEGVITGKSELYDYLKKNGKTVFVNQDDALQVVKTAGYQRKISFGTEKADYQFVRFSKDKYVGLIYNGVAAQSRLTGNYNFSNLCAAASIGLHFGVGFDKIKMAIEGYSPTNMRSQIMEKNGRTLVLDTYNANPSSMTESLKNFNTFQGSKAIVIGDMLELGDESGKEHTEILTLASGMDFDEVITVGRHFRDTGVSPQSFDSADELVSYLKENRIKSRNILLKGSRGIALEQILEFI
;
A
#
# COMPACT_ATOMS: atom_id res chain seq x y z
N MET A 1 10.60 30.39 -12.61
CA MET A 1 9.22 29.80 -12.68
C MET A 1 8.79 29.42 -11.27
N ASN A 2 7.57 29.75 -10.83
CA ASN A 2 6.99 29.29 -9.57
C ASN A 2 5.69 28.48 -9.84
N PRO A 3 5.16 27.73 -8.85
CA PRO A 3 3.97 26.88 -9.06
C PRO A 3 2.73 27.63 -9.56
N GLU A 4 2.49 28.86 -9.09
CA GLU A 4 1.35 29.70 -9.54
C GLU A 4 1.44 30.05 -11.03
N GLN A 5 2.62 30.43 -11.49
CA GLN A 5 2.89 30.74 -12.89
C GLN A 5 2.82 29.52 -13.79
N PHE A 6 3.19 28.34 -13.25
CA PHE A 6 3.20 27.06 -13.98
C PHE A 6 1.82 26.39 -14.02
N TYR A 7 0.93 26.72 -13.09
CA TYR A 7 -0.37 26.08 -12.93
C TYR A 7 -1.23 26.02 -14.22
N PRO A 8 -1.24 27.02 -15.12
CA PRO A 8 -1.95 26.91 -16.39
C PRO A 8 -1.49 25.76 -17.31
N TYR A 9 -0.22 25.35 -17.21
CA TYR A 9 0.27 24.15 -17.93
C TYR A 9 -0.34 22.88 -17.34
N LEU A 10 -0.41 22.78 -16.01
CA LEU A 10 -1.03 21.64 -15.32
C LEU A 10 -2.51 21.46 -15.71
N LEU A 11 -3.26 22.56 -15.86
CA LEU A 11 -4.68 22.49 -16.26
C LEU A 11 -4.89 22.01 -17.70
N ARG A 12 -3.87 22.12 -18.55
CA ARG A 12 -3.92 21.73 -19.96
C ARG A 12 -3.28 20.38 -20.23
N CYS A 13 -2.45 19.88 -19.29
CA CYS A 13 -1.70 18.66 -19.52
C CYS A 13 -2.60 17.41 -19.53
N SER A 14 -2.18 16.43 -20.30
CA SER A 14 -2.77 15.09 -20.31
C SER A 14 -2.47 14.37 -18.99
N LYS A 15 -1.19 14.32 -18.62
CA LYS A 15 -0.72 13.77 -17.33
C LYS A 15 0.64 14.37 -16.93
N VAL A 16 1.03 14.12 -15.69
CA VAL A 16 2.38 14.39 -15.18
C VAL A 16 3.15 13.08 -15.14
N THR A 17 4.39 13.08 -15.61
CA THR A 17 5.28 11.91 -15.63
C THR A 17 6.69 12.26 -15.17
N ILE A 18 7.38 11.26 -14.59
CA ILE A 18 8.80 11.29 -14.23
C ILE A 18 9.61 10.27 -15.04
N ASP A 19 8.95 9.51 -15.93
CA ASP A 19 9.56 8.48 -16.76
C ASP A 19 9.57 8.95 -18.22
N SER A 20 10.75 9.32 -18.74
CA SER A 20 10.92 9.82 -20.10
C SER A 20 10.44 8.85 -21.18
N ARG A 21 10.47 7.54 -20.92
CA ARG A 21 10.01 6.49 -21.85
C ARG A 21 8.49 6.45 -22.02
N LYS A 22 7.76 7.12 -21.11
CA LYS A 22 6.29 7.13 -21.07
C LYS A 22 5.68 8.47 -21.45
N ILE A 23 6.49 9.37 -22.00
CA ILE A 23 6.02 10.68 -22.46
C ILE A 23 5.07 10.48 -23.63
N SER A 24 3.96 11.18 -23.59
CA SER A 24 2.94 11.25 -24.63
C SER A 24 2.58 12.72 -24.89
N GLN A 25 1.75 12.95 -25.91
CA GLN A 25 1.31 14.28 -26.28
C GLN A 25 0.67 15.04 -25.09
N ASP A 26 1.11 16.26 -24.88
CA ASP A 26 0.67 17.20 -23.84
C ASP A 26 0.98 16.76 -22.39
N ASP A 27 1.96 15.87 -22.19
CA ASP A 27 2.42 15.51 -20.86
C ASP A 27 3.34 16.60 -20.26
N ILE A 28 3.35 16.71 -18.92
CA ILE A 28 4.39 17.44 -18.19
C ILE A 28 5.43 16.44 -17.70
N PHE A 29 6.68 16.67 -18.05
CA PHE A 29 7.79 15.84 -17.62
C PHE A 29 8.62 16.51 -16.53
N PHE A 30 8.74 15.88 -15.36
CA PHE A 30 9.66 16.26 -14.29
C PHE A 30 10.95 15.46 -14.44
N ALA A 31 12.01 16.11 -14.90
CA ALA A 31 13.30 15.50 -15.17
C ALA A 31 14.16 15.46 -13.90
N PHE A 32 13.94 14.45 -13.06
CA PHE A 32 14.73 14.24 -11.86
C PHE A 32 16.17 13.88 -12.18
N SER A 33 17.11 14.45 -11.43
CA SER A 33 18.52 14.12 -11.48
C SER A 33 18.93 13.41 -10.19
N GLY A 34 19.66 12.32 -10.33
CA GLY A 34 20.24 11.55 -9.23
C GLY A 34 21.73 11.30 -9.45
N GLU A 35 22.38 10.62 -8.51
CA GLU A 35 23.82 10.37 -8.54
C GLU A 35 24.29 9.65 -9.83
N ASN A 36 23.47 8.74 -10.37
CA ASN A 36 23.86 7.89 -11.49
C ASN A 36 23.19 8.27 -12.82
N PHE A 37 22.25 9.22 -12.82
CA PHE A 37 21.48 9.57 -14.00
C PHE A 37 20.94 11.00 -13.91
N ASN A 38 21.17 11.79 -14.98
CA ASN A 38 20.62 13.13 -15.12
C ASN A 38 19.54 13.16 -16.19
N ALA A 39 18.27 13.18 -15.76
CA ALA A 39 17.14 13.20 -16.69
C ALA A 39 16.99 14.55 -17.44
N ALA A 40 17.64 15.63 -16.99
CA ALA A 40 17.63 16.90 -17.70
C ALA A 40 18.29 16.80 -19.09
N LEU A 41 19.20 15.85 -19.31
CA LEU A 41 19.79 15.54 -20.63
C LEU A 41 18.74 15.12 -21.66
N LEU A 42 17.59 14.62 -21.22
CA LEU A 42 16.48 14.20 -22.06
C LEU A 42 15.42 15.29 -22.25
N ALA A 43 15.64 16.51 -21.75
CA ALA A 43 14.62 17.58 -21.76
C ALA A 43 14.20 17.98 -23.18
N SER A 44 15.16 18.15 -24.09
CA SER A 44 14.88 18.46 -25.50
C SER A 44 14.13 17.33 -26.21
N GLU A 45 14.59 16.08 -26.02
CA GLU A 45 13.93 14.90 -26.58
C GLU A 45 12.50 14.74 -26.02
N ALA A 46 12.30 15.03 -24.74
CA ALA A 46 10.98 15.02 -24.11
C ALA A 46 9.98 15.97 -24.84
N VAL A 47 10.43 17.17 -25.19
CA VAL A 47 9.60 18.12 -25.97
C VAL A 47 9.36 17.59 -27.39
N ASP A 48 10.38 17.05 -28.05
CA ASP A 48 10.25 16.48 -29.40
C ASP A 48 9.27 15.28 -29.41
N ASN A 49 9.17 14.54 -28.29
CA ASN A 49 8.22 13.45 -28.07
C ASN A 49 6.82 13.94 -27.63
N GLY A 50 6.57 15.25 -27.61
CA GLY A 50 5.25 15.83 -27.37
C GLY A 50 5.00 16.35 -25.96
N ALA A 51 6.01 16.46 -25.09
CA ALA A 51 5.80 17.07 -23.78
C ALA A 51 5.36 18.53 -23.91
N LEU A 52 4.29 18.89 -23.19
CA LEU A 52 3.76 20.26 -23.11
C LEU A 52 4.72 21.20 -22.37
N ALA A 53 5.40 20.68 -21.35
CA ALA A 53 6.42 21.39 -20.60
C ALA A 53 7.35 20.39 -19.89
N VAL A 54 8.60 20.83 -19.64
CA VAL A 54 9.61 20.05 -18.90
C VAL A 54 10.16 20.89 -17.76
N ILE A 55 10.32 20.29 -16.58
CA ILE A 55 10.94 20.90 -15.40
C ILE A 55 12.29 20.23 -15.17
N VAL A 56 13.33 21.05 -15.09
CA VAL A 56 14.72 20.66 -14.86
C VAL A 56 15.32 21.41 -13.67
N GLU A 57 16.45 20.97 -13.10
CA GLU A 57 17.19 21.71 -12.06
C GLU A 57 18.32 22.56 -12.65
N GLN A 58 19.00 22.05 -13.66
CA GLN A 58 20.19 22.70 -14.21
C GLN A 58 19.83 23.80 -15.21
N LYS A 59 20.33 25.01 -14.96
CA LYS A 59 20.02 26.22 -15.74
C LYS A 59 20.48 26.14 -17.20
N GLU A 60 21.52 25.36 -17.50
CA GLU A 60 22.03 25.15 -18.85
C GLU A 60 21.05 24.44 -19.78
N PHE A 61 20.08 23.69 -19.25
CA PHE A 61 19.04 23.02 -20.02
C PHE A 61 17.77 23.87 -20.20
N GLU A 62 17.70 25.07 -19.59
CA GLU A 62 16.52 25.92 -19.71
C GLU A 62 16.34 26.43 -21.15
N ASP A 63 15.17 26.22 -21.70
CA ASP A 63 14.72 26.79 -22.98
C ASP A 63 13.25 27.20 -22.86
N ILE A 64 13.05 28.48 -22.52
CA ILE A 64 11.70 29.04 -22.30
C ILE A 64 10.85 28.97 -23.58
N GLN A 65 11.46 29.08 -24.78
CA GLN A 65 10.72 29.02 -26.05
C GLN A 65 10.18 27.60 -26.30
N ARG A 66 10.87 26.60 -25.81
CA ARG A 66 10.46 25.19 -25.89
C ARG A 66 9.76 24.69 -24.63
N HIS A 67 9.39 25.60 -23.70
CA HIS A 67 8.74 25.28 -22.43
C HIS A 67 9.56 24.35 -21.50
N ILE A 68 10.88 24.49 -21.54
CA ILE A 68 11.79 23.84 -20.59
C ILE A 68 12.16 24.89 -19.54
N TYR A 69 11.81 24.61 -18.27
CA TYR A 69 11.96 25.57 -17.17
C TYR A 69 12.91 25.03 -16.10
N ALA A 70 13.93 25.80 -15.78
CA ALA A 70 14.81 25.48 -14.66
C ALA A 70 14.23 26.00 -13.34
N VAL A 71 14.27 25.13 -12.31
CA VAL A 71 13.84 25.40 -10.93
C VAL A 71 14.94 24.95 -9.94
N PRO A 72 15.00 25.52 -8.71
CA PRO A 72 16.02 25.13 -7.74
C PRO A 72 15.99 23.65 -7.35
N SER A 73 14.80 23.04 -7.28
CA SER A 73 14.59 21.63 -7.01
C SER A 73 13.33 21.16 -7.74
N THR A 74 13.47 20.18 -8.63
CA THR A 74 12.32 19.55 -9.33
C THR A 74 11.38 18.87 -8.37
N LEU A 75 11.91 18.28 -7.29
CA LEU A 75 11.11 17.60 -6.27
C LEU A 75 10.26 18.58 -5.46
N GLU A 76 10.88 19.63 -4.92
CA GLU A 76 10.15 20.64 -4.13
C GLU A 76 9.11 21.37 -4.99
N PHE A 77 9.47 21.69 -6.23
CA PHE A 77 8.54 22.32 -7.16
C PHE A 77 7.33 21.43 -7.45
N MET A 78 7.54 20.12 -7.67
CA MET A 78 6.46 19.15 -7.87
C MET A 78 5.55 19.04 -6.64
N GLN A 79 6.12 19.03 -5.44
CA GLN A 79 5.39 18.95 -4.17
C GLN A 79 4.57 20.21 -3.92
N GLU A 80 5.14 21.39 -4.15
CA GLU A 80 4.42 22.67 -4.03
C GLU A 80 3.31 22.80 -5.07
N LEU A 81 3.55 22.39 -6.33
CA LEU A 81 2.54 22.38 -7.38
C LEU A 81 1.39 21.42 -7.04
N ALA A 82 1.71 20.23 -6.49
CA ALA A 82 0.71 19.26 -6.06
C ALA A 82 -0.14 19.81 -4.90
N LYS A 83 0.48 20.43 -3.92
CA LYS A 83 -0.21 21.11 -2.81
C LYS A 83 -1.13 22.23 -3.29
N LEU A 84 -0.64 23.07 -4.20
CA LEU A 84 -1.42 24.14 -4.81
C LEU A 84 -2.63 23.58 -5.56
N HIS A 85 -2.43 22.53 -6.36
CA HIS A 85 -3.49 21.87 -7.13
C HIS A 85 -4.57 21.29 -6.19
N ARG A 86 -4.14 20.56 -5.14
CA ARG A 86 -5.01 20.02 -4.10
C ARG A 86 -5.88 21.13 -3.46
N GLN A 87 -5.27 22.26 -3.12
CA GLN A 87 -5.96 23.37 -2.48
C GLN A 87 -6.99 24.03 -3.41
N ARG A 88 -6.65 24.20 -4.68
CA ARG A 88 -7.54 24.81 -5.68
C ARG A 88 -8.75 23.94 -6.02
N LEU A 89 -8.58 22.63 -6.03
CA LEU A 89 -9.70 21.71 -6.27
C LEU A 89 -10.66 21.62 -5.07
N GLY A 90 -10.15 21.74 -3.85
CA GLY A 90 -10.97 21.79 -2.63
C GLY A 90 -11.76 20.51 -2.30
N ILE A 91 -11.53 19.40 -3.03
CA ILE A 91 -12.24 18.14 -2.80
C ILE A 91 -11.75 17.45 -1.51
N PRO A 92 -12.56 16.63 -0.83
CA PRO A 92 -12.13 15.85 0.33
C PRO A 92 -10.96 14.90 0.00
N VAL A 93 -9.93 14.88 0.86
CA VAL A 93 -8.81 13.95 0.78
C VAL A 93 -8.81 13.03 1.99
N ILE A 94 -8.87 11.74 1.74
CA ILE A 94 -8.77 10.68 2.73
C ILE A 94 -7.37 10.09 2.66
N ALA A 95 -6.55 10.32 3.69
CA ALA A 95 -5.24 9.73 3.79
C ALA A 95 -5.26 8.41 4.57
N LEU A 96 -4.44 7.45 4.16
CA LEU A 96 -4.26 6.25 4.95
C LEU A 96 -2.79 5.83 5.03
N THR A 97 -2.40 5.37 6.22
CA THR A 97 -1.09 4.76 6.48
C THR A 97 -1.25 3.53 7.36
N GLY A 98 -0.17 2.92 7.78
CA GLY A 98 -0.12 1.76 8.67
C GLY A 98 0.96 0.79 8.24
N SER A 99 1.18 -0.23 9.03
CA SER A 99 2.19 -1.25 8.74
C SER A 99 1.74 -2.20 7.64
N ASN A 100 0.55 -2.78 7.77
CA ASN A 100 -0.01 -3.77 6.86
C ASN A 100 -1.41 -3.35 6.37
N GLY A 101 -1.84 -3.87 5.22
CA GLY A 101 -3.19 -3.69 4.71
C GLY A 101 -3.47 -2.35 4.02
N LYS A 102 -2.52 -1.41 3.93
CA LYS A 102 -2.70 -0.10 3.29
C LYS A 102 -3.31 -0.19 1.90
N THR A 103 -2.63 -0.87 0.99
CA THR A 103 -3.06 -0.96 -0.42
C THR A 103 -4.39 -1.68 -0.55
N THR A 104 -4.61 -2.79 0.17
CA THR A 104 -5.88 -3.51 0.18
C THR A 104 -7.02 -2.61 0.67
N THR A 105 -6.82 -1.92 1.80
CA THR A 105 -7.81 -0.98 2.35
C THR A 105 -8.11 0.16 1.38
N LYS A 106 -7.08 0.77 0.77
CA LYS A 106 -7.20 1.82 -0.23
C LYS A 106 -8.04 1.37 -1.43
N GLU A 107 -7.76 0.18 -1.96
CA GLU A 107 -8.47 -0.35 -3.11
C GLU A 107 -9.94 -0.66 -2.80
N ILE A 108 -10.24 -1.19 -1.59
CA ILE A 108 -11.62 -1.41 -1.16
C ILE A 108 -12.33 -0.08 -0.92
N ILE A 109 -11.69 0.92 -0.29
CA ILE A 109 -12.24 2.27 -0.13
C ILE A 109 -12.58 2.86 -1.49
N HIS A 110 -11.66 2.76 -2.46
CA HIS A 110 -11.92 3.21 -3.83
C HIS A 110 -13.13 2.49 -4.44
N ALA A 111 -13.20 1.15 -4.37
CA ALA A 111 -14.32 0.38 -4.91
C ALA A 111 -15.66 0.77 -4.28
N VAL A 112 -15.68 1.01 -2.97
CA VAL A 112 -16.87 1.42 -2.21
C VAL A 112 -17.30 2.85 -2.56
N LEU A 113 -16.38 3.82 -2.53
CA LEU A 113 -16.71 5.21 -2.80
C LEU A 113 -17.09 5.42 -4.27
N SER A 114 -16.53 4.66 -5.20
CA SER A 114 -16.83 4.70 -6.64
C SER A 114 -18.25 4.24 -6.96
N GLN A 115 -18.99 3.68 -6.00
CA GLN A 115 -20.42 3.41 -6.16
C GLN A 115 -21.29 4.68 -6.18
N LYS A 116 -20.69 5.83 -5.82
CA LYS A 116 -21.42 7.10 -5.72
C LYS A 116 -20.62 8.30 -6.27
N TYR A 117 -19.32 8.27 -6.21
CA TYR A 117 -18.43 9.40 -6.50
C TYR A 117 -17.41 9.07 -7.59
N ARG A 118 -16.89 10.10 -8.25
CA ARG A 118 -15.68 9.99 -9.05
C ARG A 118 -14.46 10.10 -8.14
N VAL A 119 -13.79 8.98 -7.92
CA VAL A 119 -12.72 8.85 -6.94
C VAL A 119 -11.37 8.72 -7.60
N GLN A 120 -10.44 9.61 -7.29
CA GLN A 120 -9.01 9.41 -7.58
C GLN A 120 -8.34 8.74 -6.39
N TYR A 121 -7.42 7.83 -6.64
CA TYR A 121 -6.69 7.13 -5.58
C TYR A 121 -5.25 6.84 -5.97
N THR A 122 -4.38 6.63 -4.99
CA THR A 122 -2.97 6.26 -5.20
C THR A 122 -2.87 4.98 -6.02
N GLN A 123 -2.25 5.07 -7.19
CA GLN A 123 -1.99 3.91 -8.05
C GLN A 123 -0.78 3.12 -7.57
N GLY A 124 -0.88 1.79 -7.59
CA GLY A 124 0.21 0.91 -7.19
C GLY A 124 0.75 1.26 -5.79
N ASN A 125 2.05 1.54 -5.73
CA ASN A 125 2.80 1.91 -4.52
C ASN A 125 3.30 3.37 -4.55
N LEU A 126 2.64 4.27 -5.27
CA LEU A 126 2.99 5.71 -5.34
C LEU A 126 2.64 6.44 -4.03
N ASN A 127 3.23 6.00 -2.93
CA ASN A 127 2.87 6.39 -1.57
C ASN A 127 3.98 7.13 -0.79
N ASN A 128 5.08 7.49 -1.46
CA ASN A 128 6.21 8.22 -0.90
C ASN A 128 6.20 9.72 -1.30
N HIS A 129 7.28 10.45 -1.00
CA HIS A 129 7.47 11.87 -1.27
C HIS A 129 7.46 12.27 -2.77
N ILE A 130 7.50 11.30 -3.69
CA ILE A 130 7.31 11.47 -5.14
C ILE A 130 5.90 11.00 -5.55
N GLY A 131 5.48 9.85 -5.05
CA GLY A 131 4.23 9.21 -5.45
C GLY A 131 2.98 9.95 -4.97
N VAL A 132 3.00 10.52 -3.76
CA VAL A 132 1.90 11.33 -3.24
C VAL A 132 1.68 12.58 -4.08
N PRO A 133 2.70 13.40 -4.41
CA PRO A 133 2.54 14.49 -5.37
C PRO A 133 1.99 14.05 -6.73
N LEU A 134 2.48 12.96 -7.30
CA LEU A 134 1.97 12.43 -8.59
C LEU A 134 0.49 12.05 -8.49
N THR A 135 0.06 11.45 -7.37
CA THR A 135 -1.35 11.12 -7.12
C THR A 135 -2.20 12.40 -7.09
N LEU A 136 -1.72 13.44 -6.41
CA LEU A 136 -2.44 14.73 -6.33
C LEU A 136 -2.49 15.44 -7.68
N LEU A 137 -1.38 15.46 -8.43
CA LEU A 137 -1.30 16.08 -9.76
C LEU A 137 -2.13 15.33 -10.82
N SER A 138 -2.53 14.09 -10.56
CA SER A 138 -3.45 13.34 -11.41
C SER A 138 -4.93 13.66 -11.16
N LEU A 139 -5.25 14.47 -10.15
CA LEU A 139 -6.61 14.93 -9.89
C LEU A 139 -7.10 15.78 -11.07
N LYS A 140 -8.38 15.61 -11.42
CA LYS A 140 -9.08 16.41 -12.44
C LYS A 140 -10.27 17.11 -11.78
N SER A 141 -10.79 18.15 -12.44
CA SER A 141 -11.91 18.97 -11.91
C SER A 141 -13.22 18.20 -11.70
N ASP A 142 -13.35 17.02 -12.28
CA ASP A 142 -14.53 16.14 -12.14
C ASP A 142 -14.39 15.08 -11.05
N HIS A 143 -13.21 14.96 -10.41
CA HIS A 143 -13.03 14.13 -9.23
C HIS A 143 -13.70 14.79 -8.02
N GLU A 144 -14.35 13.96 -7.21
CA GLU A 144 -15.13 14.43 -6.04
C GLU A 144 -14.46 14.05 -4.71
N ILE A 145 -13.64 13.00 -4.69
CA ILE A 145 -12.91 12.51 -3.51
C ILE A 145 -11.54 12.00 -3.97
N ALA A 146 -10.51 12.21 -3.14
CA ALA A 146 -9.21 11.58 -3.31
C ALA A 146 -8.88 10.64 -2.14
N VAL A 147 -8.30 9.46 -2.45
CA VAL A 147 -7.81 8.49 -1.47
C VAL A 147 -6.30 8.36 -1.63
N VAL A 148 -5.54 8.83 -0.64
CA VAL A 148 -4.09 8.95 -0.70
C VAL A 148 -3.44 7.98 0.28
N GLU A 149 -2.75 6.96 -0.25
CA GLU A 149 -1.91 6.06 0.55
C GLU A 149 -0.59 6.75 0.89
N MET A 150 -0.19 6.69 2.17
CA MET A 150 1.06 7.25 2.68
C MET A 150 1.93 6.15 3.28
N GLY A 151 3.05 5.86 2.61
CA GLY A 151 4.11 4.95 3.07
C GLY A 151 5.20 5.71 3.80
N ALA A 152 5.85 5.06 4.76
CA ALA A 152 7.02 5.59 5.44
C ALA A 152 7.90 4.46 5.97
N ASN A 153 9.20 4.68 5.91
CA ASN A 153 10.25 3.84 6.48
C ASN A 153 10.95 4.52 7.66
N HIS A 154 10.83 5.85 7.80
CA HIS A 154 11.46 6.66 8.84
C HIS A 154 10.46 7.60 9.51
N LEU A 155 10.86 8.13 10.67
CA LEU A 155 10.13 9.20 11.35
C LEU A 155 10.07 10.46 10.47
N LYS A 156 9.01 11.25 10.63
CA LYS A 156 8.73 12.50 9.91
C LYS A 156 8.34 12.37 8.44
N GLU A 157 8.35 11.17 7.87
CA GLU A 157 7.93 10.99 6.48
C GLU A 157 6.41 11.14 6.33
N ILE A 158 5.59 10.56 7.23
CA ILE A 158 4.12 10.74 7.18
C ILE A 158 3.75 12.19 7.46
N GLU A 159 4.39 12.86 8.43
CA GLU A 159 4.17 14.28 8.69
C GLU A 159 4.42 15.10 7.43
N HIS A 160 5.55 14.86 6.74
CA HIS A 160 5.89 15.55 5.50
C HIS A 160 4.83 15.31 4.41
N LEU A 161 4.42 14.06 4.18
CA LEU A 161 3.38 13.72 3.21
C LEU A 161 2.04 14.40 3.53
N CYS A 162 1.70 14.53 4.81
CA CYS A 162 0.52 15.26 5.25
C CYS A 162 0.61 16.77 4.92
N THR A 163 1.80 17.39 4.95
CA THR A 163 1.96 18.81 4.57
C THR A 163 1.72 19.06 3.09
N ILE A 164 1.94 18.04 2.25
CA ILE A 164 1.69 18.08 0.80
C ILE A 164 0.22 17.80 0.50
N ALA A 165 -0.29 16.65 0.99
CA ALA A 165 -1.64 16.19 0.69
C ALA A 165 -2.74 16.95 1.45
N THR A 166 -2.41 17.61 2.56
CA THR A 166 -3.36 18.34 3.41
C THR A 166 -4.68 17.58 3.62
N PRO A 167 -4.64 16.35 4.20
CA PRO A 167 -5.81 15.50 4.28
C PRO A 167 -6.90 16.05 5.19
N ASP A 168 -8.17 15.79 4.83
CA ASP A 168 -9.35 16.14 5.63
C ASP A 168 -9.78 14.99 6.54
N TYR A 169 -9.48 13.76 6.13
CA TYR A 169 -9.78 12.52 6.83
C TYR A 169 -8.54 11.63 6.84
N GLY A 170 -8.42 10.79 7.85
CA GLY A 170 -7.34 9.81 7.86
C GLY A 170 -7.62 8.57 8.66
N TYR A 171 -6.93 7.50 8.29
CA TYR A 171 -7.02 6.20 8.91
C TYR A 171 -5.65 5.54 9.01
N ILE A 172 -5.34 4.92 10.14
CA ILE A 172 -4.16 4.06 10.32
C ILE A 172 -4.64 2.62 10.33
N THR A 173 -4.21 1.80 9.36
CA THR A 173 -4.72 0.42 9.24
C THR A 173 -4.35 -0.45 10.44
N ASN A 174 -3.13 -0.39 10.88
CA ASN A 174 -2.62 -1.04 12.09
C ASN A 174 -1.18 -0.57 12.42
N PHE A 175 -0.73 -0.93 13.62
CA PHE A 175 0.66 -0.82 14.07
C PHE A 175 1.26 -2.23 14.16
N GLY A 176 2.11 -2.59 13.20
CA GLY A 176 2.77 -3.90 13.14
C GLY A 176 4.29 -3.75 12.99
N LYS A 177 5.03 -4.82 13.23
CA LYS A 177 6.49 -4.87 13.07
C LYS A 177 6.87 -4.79 11.59
N ALA A 178 6.97 -3.57 11.05
CA ALA A 178 7.35 -3.30 9.65
C ALA A 178 8.39 -2.18 9.61
N HIS A 179 9.40 -2.28 8.75
CA HIS A 179 10.47 -1.29 8.58
C HIS A 179 11.19 -0.95 9.90
N LEU A 180 11.43 -1.98 10.75
CA LEU A 180 11.97 -1.80 12.10
C LEU A 180 13.32 -1.08 12.10
N GLU A 181 14.16 -1.38 11.10
CA GLU A 181 15.48 -0.74 10.93
C GLU A 181 15.35 0.77 10.79
N GLY A 182 14.56 1.25 9.83
CA GLY A 182 14.42 2.68 9.56
C GLY A 182 13.69 3.46 10.63
N PHE A 183 12.76 2.82 11.37
CA PHE A 183 12.07 3.44 12.50
C PHE A 183 12.81 3.33 13.84
N GLY A 184 13.88 2.54 13.92
CA GLY A 184 14.59 2.29 15.17
C GLY A 184 13.78 1.43 16.15
N GLY A 185 13.00 0.46 15.64
CA GLY A 185 12.21 -0.47 16.42
C GLY A 185 10.71 -0.20 16.43
N PHE A 186 9.96 -1.02 17.18
CA PHE A 186 8.48 -0.99 17.14
C PHE A 186 7.87 0.30 17.66
N GLU A 187 8.44 0.90 18.72
CA GLU A 187 7.98 2.20 19.25
C GLU A 187 8.14 3.33 18.21
N GLY A 188 9.20 3.28 17.41
CA GLY A 188 9.39 4.18 16.29
C GLY A 188 8.32 4.01 15.21
N VAL A 189 7.91 2.76 14.92
CA VAL A 189 6.78 2.50 14.00
C VAL A 189 5.49 3.12 14.51
N ILE A 190 5.18 2.94 15.81
CA ILE A 190 3.99 3.54 16.43
C ILE A 190 4.04 5.07 16.31
N THR A 191 5.18 5.68 16.62
CA THR A 191 5.37 7.13 16.53
C THR A 191 5.20 7.63 15.11
N GLY A 192 5.93 7.06 14.14
CA GLY A 192 5.89 7.49 12.75
C GLY A 192 4.52 7.33 12.08
N LYS A 193 3.81 6.20 12.34
CA LYS A 193 2.46 6.06 11.79
C LYS A 193 1.45 6.99 12.47
N SER A 194 1.64 7.30 13.76
CA SER A 194 0.78 8.23 14.50
C SER A 194 0.86 9.68 13.97
N GLU A 195 1.91 10.05 13.25
CA GLU A 195 2.07 11.37 12.62
C GLU A 195 0.84 11.79 11.79
N LEU A 196 0.16 10.82 11.14
CA LEU A 196 -1.10 11.10 10.43
C LEU A 196 -2.19 11.60 11.40
N TYR A 197 -2.41 10.88 12.50
CA TYR A 197 -3.41 11.31 13.49
C TYR A 197 -3.02 12.62 14.17
N ASP A 198 -1.74 12.83 14.45
CA ASP A 198 -1.25 14.06 15.05
C ASP A 198 -1.45 15.27 14.12
N TYR A 199 -1.16 15.12 12.82
CA TYR A 199 -1.47 16.14 11.82
C TYR A 199 -2.98 16.46 11.77
N LEU A 200 -3.83 15.45 11.70
CA LEU A 200 -5.28 15.64 11.62
C LEU A 200 -5.83 16.31 12.87
N LYS A 201 -5.41 15.87 14.06
CA LYS A 201 -5.81 16.48 15.33
C LYS A 201 -5.38 17.95 15.43
N LYS A 202 -4.12 18.25 15.07
CA LYS A 202 -3.58 19.61 15.08
C LYS A 202 -4.37 20.56 14.15
N ASN A 203 -4.84 20.05 13.02
CA ASN A 203 -5.58 20.83 12.02
C ASN A 203 -7.10 20.72 12.15
N GLY A 204 -7.64 20.12 13.23
CA GLY A 204 -9.08 19.97 13.45
C GLY A 204 -9.79 19.15 12.40
N LYS A 205 -9.11 18.16 11.83
CA LYS A 205 -9.61 17.24 10.79
C LYS A 205 -10.15 15.94 11.39
N THR A 206 -10.80 15.11 10.60
CA THR A 206 -11.50 13.91 11.08
C THR A 206 -10.59 12.67 11.02
N VAL A 207 -10.60 11.86 12.08
CA VAL A 207 -9.92 10.58 12.13
C VAL A 207 -10.91 9.41 12.12
N PHE A 208 -10.61 8.37 11.35
CA PHE A 208 -11.30 7.08 11.47
C PHE A 208 -10.53 6.20 12.45
N VAL A 209 -11.26 5.52 13.36
CA VAL A 209 -10.67 4.76 14.46
C VAL A 209 -11.28 3.37 14.53
N ASN A 210 -10.44 2.34 14.46
CA ASN A 210 -10.85 0.98 14.79
C ASN A 210 -10.91 0.81 16.31
N GLN A 211 -12.09 0.60 16.89
CA GLN A 211 -12.26 0.39 18.33
C GLN A 211 -11.69 -0.95 18.82
N ASP A 212 -11.51 -1.90 17.91
CA ASP A 212 -10.89 -3.19 18.24
C ASP A 212 -9.36 -3.11 18.27
N ASP A 213 -8.76 -1.96 17.93
CA ASP A 213 -7.31 -1.67 18.00
C ASP A 213 -7.01 -0.74 19.19
N ALA A 214 -6.49 -1.31 20.27
CA ALA A 214 -6.20 -0.56 21.48
C ALA A 214 -5.24 0.63 21.29
N LEU A 215 -4.28 0.52 20.38
CA LEU A 215 -3.33 1.61 20.08
C LEU A 215 -4.04 2.77 19.39
N GLN A 216 -4.92 2.51 18.43
CA GLN A 216 -5.72 3.56 17.79
C GLN A 216 -6.62 4.26 18.79
N VAL A 217 -7.26 3.52 19.69
CA VAL A 217 -8.11 4.07 20.76
C VAL A 217 -7.30 5.00 21.66
N VAL A 218 -6.13 4.57 22.12
CA VAL A 218 -5.23 5.37 22.96
C VAL A 218 -4.75 6.63 22.23
N LYS A 219 -4.30 6.50 20.97
CA LYS A 219 -3.79 7.63 20.16
C LYS A 219 -4.85 8.68 19.83
N THR A 220 -6.13 8.33 19.92
CA THR A 220 -7.26 9.23 19.63
C THR A 220 -8.12 9.55 20.86
N ALA A 221 -7.64 9.19 22.05
CA ALA A 221 -8.32 9.49 23.30
C ALA A 221 -8.57 11.00 23.45
N GLY A 222 -9.79 11.37 23.88
CA GLY A 222 -10.18 12.76 24.08
C GLY A 222 -10.42 13.59 22.79
N TYR A 223 -10.07 13.09 21.62
CA TYR A 223 -10.33 13.80 20.36
C TYR A 223 -11.79 13.67 19.92
N GLN A 224 -12.46 14.80 19.65
CA GLN A 224 -13.91 14.83 19.40
C GLN A 224 -14.26 14.53 17.92
N ARG A 225 -13.43 14.93 16.96
CA ARG A 225 -13.70 14.73 15.52
C ARG A 225 -13.18 13.36 15.08
N LYS A 226 -13.78 12.31 15.64
CA LYS A 226 -13.48 10.93 15.26
C LYS A 226 -14.75 10.18 14.86
N ILE A 227 -14.59 9.26 13.95
CA ILE A 227 -15.58 8.31 13.49
C ILE A 227 -15.04 6.92 13.81
N SER A 228 -15.77 6.20 14.63
CA SER A 228 -15.34 4.89 15.11
C SER A 228 -16.05 3.75 14.40
N PHE A 229 -15.32 2.65 14.23
CA PHE A 229 -15.89 1.40 13.77
C PHE A 229 -15.26 0.22 14.53
N GLY A 230 -15.92 -0.92 14.52
CA GLY A 230 -15.45 -2.11 15.22
C GLY A 230 -16.55 -3.14 15.41
N THR A 231 -16.28 -4.11 16.26
CA THR A 231 -17.24 -5.16 16.62
C THR A 231 -18.24 -4.70 17.68
N GLU A 232 -17.83 -3.80 18.57
CA GLU A 232 -18.64 -3.27 19.66
C GLU A 232 -18.33 -1.80 19.93
N LYS A 233 -19.27 -1.09 20.58
CA LYS A 233 -19.10 0.28 21.13
C LYS A 233 -18.52 1.29 20.12
N ALA A 234 -18.95 1.22 18.88
CA ALA A 234 -18.53 2.08 17.79
C ALA A 234 -19.72 2.70 17.07
N ASP A 235 -19.48 3.79 16.33
CA ASP A 235 -20.48 4.44 15.48
C ASP A 235 -21.00 3.50 14.39
N TYR A 236 -20.09 2.69 13.80
CA TYR A 236 -20.41 1.63 12.86
C TYR A 236 -19.96 0.29 13.42
N GLN A 237 -20.93 -0.59 13.71
CA GLN A 237 -20.66 -1.91 14.28
C GLN A 237 -20.85 -2.99 13.23
N PHE A 238 -19.88 -3.90 13.15
CA PHE A 238 -19.89 -5.00 12.19
C PHE A 238 -19.67 -6.34 12.90
N VAL A 239 -20.35 -7.37 12.41
CA VAL A 239 -20.11 -8.73 12.85
C VAL A 239 -19.28 -9.45 11.80
N ARG A 240 -18.20 -10.09 12.23
CA ARG A 240 -17.36 -10.90 11.34
C ARG A 240 -18.03 -12.24 11.07
N PHE A 241 -17.99 -12.69 9.83
CA PHE A 241 -18.23 -14.08 9.48
C PHE A 241 -17.20 -14.57 8.47
N SER A 242 -17.08 -15.88 8.32
CA SER A 242 -16.26 -16.49 7.30
C SER A 242 -17.10 -17.55 6.60
N LYS A 243 -16.95 -17.61 5.28
CA LYS A 243 -17.53 -18.68 4.47
C LYS A 243 -16.40 -19.24 3.60
N ASP A 244 -16.22 -20.56 3.71
CA ASP A 244 -15.06 -21.24 3.13
C ASP A 244 -13.73 -20.59 3.63
N LYS A 245 -12.89 -20.15 2.70
CA LYS A 245 -11.61 -19.48 2.98
C LYS A 245 -11.70 -17.95 3.03
N TYR A 246 -12.88 -17.38 2.82
CA TYR A 246 -13.07 -15.94 2.66
C TYR A 246 -13.71 -15.31 3.88
N VAL A 247 -13.25 -14.10 4.23
CA VAL A 247 -13.79 -13.27 5.30
C VAL A 247 -14.89 -12.36 4.75
N GLY A 248 -15.90 -12.10 5.57
CA GLY A 248 -16.97 -11.16 5.28
C GLY A 248 -17.38 -10.37 6.52
N LEU A 249 -18.25 -9.39 6.32
CA LEU A 249 -18.86 -8.60 7.38
C LEU A 249 -20.39 -8.60 7.28
N ILE A 250 -21.05 -8.43 8.44
CA ILE A 250 -22.49 -8.20 8.54
C ILE A 250 -22.70 -6.82 9.13
N TYR A 251 -23.53 -6.02 8.50
CA TYR A 251 -23.98 -4.72 8.99
C TYR A 251 -25.52 -4.66 8.97
N ASN A 252 -26.12 -4.35 10.13
CA ASN A 252 -27.58 -4.31 10.30
C ASN A 252 -28.30 -5.56 9.75
N GLY A 253 -27.72 -6.75 9.98
CA GLY A 253 -28.28 -8.02 9.53
C GLY A 253 -28.02 -8.38 8.07
N VAL A 254 -27.40 -7.51 7.28
CA VAL A 254 -27.08 -7.76 5.86
C VAL A 254 -25.62 -8.19 5.73
N ALA A 255 -25.38 -9.35 5.15
CA ALA A 255 -24.03 -9.92 4.94
C ALA A 255 -23.42 -9.42 3.63
N ALA A 256 -22.12 -9.10 3.67
CA ALA A 256 -21.27 -8.82 2.52
C ALA A 256 -20.06 -9.78 2.55
N GLN A 257 -19.98 -10.71 1.58
CA GLN A 257 -18.92 -11.70 1.47
C GLN A 257 -17.81 -11.20 0.57
N SER A 258 -16.60 -11.02 1.10
CA SER A 258 -15.45 -10.64 0.25
C SER A 258 -14.82 -11.86 -0.42
N ARG A 259 -13.88 -11.59 -1.33
CA ARG A 259 -12.95 -12.58 -1.90
C ARG A 259 -11.55 -12.49 -1.27
N LEU A 260 -11.48 -11.94 -0.07
CA LEU A 260 -10.25 -11.84 0.71
C LEU A 260 -10.17 -12.98 1.71
N THR A 261 -8.99 -13.57 1.85
CA THR A 261 -8.69 -14.55 2.89
C THR A 261 -8.03 -13.86 4.09
N GLY A 262 -8.19 -14.45 5.26
CA GLY A 262 -7.57 -13.99 6.51
C GLY A 262 -8.40 -13.02 7.31
N ASN A 263 -8.50 -13.34 8.61
CA ASN A 263 -9.27 -12.54 9.57
C ASN A 263 -8.77 -11.09 9.70
N TYR A 264 -7.47 -10.85 9.42
CA TYR A 264 -6.89 -9.50 9.39
C TYR A 264 -7.51 -8.59 8.31
N ASN A 265 -8.10 -9.16 7.26
CA ASN A 265 -8.82 -8.38 6.26
C ASN A 265 -10.21 -7.90 6.73
N PHE A 266 -10.73 -8.43 7.84
CA PHE A 266 -11.99 -7.96 8.41
C PHE A 266 -11.92 -6.46 8.77
N SER A 267 -10.85 -6.03 9.44
CA SER A 267 -10.65 -4.61 9.78
C SER A 267 -10.53 -3.73 8.53
N ASN A 268 -9.88 -4.22 7.46
CA ASN A 268 -9.79 -3.52 6.18
C ASN A 268 -11.17 -3.32 5.53
N LEU A 269 -12.02 -4.36 5.57
CA LEU A 269 -13.41 -4.30 5.09
C LEU A 269 -14.25 -3.34 5.93
N CYS A 270 -14.13 -3.41 7.26
CA CYS A 270 -14.86 -2.52 8.19
C CYS A 270 -14.49 -1.05 7.98
N ALA A 271 -13.19 -0.75 7.80
CA ALA A 271 -12.71 0.60 7.51
C ALA A 271 -13.33 1.14 6.22
N ALA A 272 -13.28 0.35 5.14
CA ALA A 272 -13.83 0.76 3.85
C ALA A 272 -15.36 0.93 3.90
N ALA A 273 -16.07 0.02 4.58
CA ALA A 273 -17.51 0.12 4.77
C ALA A 273 -17.90 1.36 5.59
N SER A 274 -17.16 1.65 6.67
CA SER A 274 -17.41 2.81 7.53
C SER A 274 -17.17 4.13 6.81
N ILE A 275 -16.09 4.21 6.02
CA ILE A 275 -15.82 5.37 5.16
C ILE A 275 -16.95 5.54 4.14
N GLY A 276 -17.37 4.45 3.48
CA GLY A 276 -18.49 4.49 2.54
C GLY A 276 -19.78 5.00 3.18
N LEU A 277 -20.16 4.46 4.35
CA LEU A 277 -21.34 4.87 5.11
C LEU A 277 -21.26 6.36 5.52
N HIS A 278 -20.09 6.81 5.99
CA HIS A 278 -19.86 8.22 6.35
C HIS A 278 -20.07 9.16 5.16
N PHE A 279 -19.61 8.79 3.98
CA PHE A 279 -19.84 9.54 2.74
C PHE A 279 -21.21 9.27 2.11
N GLY A 280 -22.10 8.56 2.79
CA GLY A 280 -23.49 8.34 2.36
C GLY A 280 -23.62 7.37 1.17
N VAL A 281 -22.71 6.41 1.04
CA VAL A 281 -22.89 5.25 0.16
C VAL A 281 -23.82 4.27 0.86
N GLY A 282 -24.93 3.90 0.24
CA GLY A 282 -25.86 2.92 0.80
C GLY A 282 -25.21 1.54 0.97
N PHE A 283 -25.57 0.81 2.04
CA PHE A 283 -24.90 -0.45 2.34
C PHE A 283 -25.06 -1.52 1.25
N ASP A 284 -26.16 -1.53 0.51
CA ASP A 284 -26.33 -2.43 -0.65
C ASP A 284 -25.23 -2.21 -1.71
N LYS A 285 -24.88 -0.96 -1.98
CA LYS A 285 -23.79 -0.60 -2.90
C LYS A 285 -22.42 -0.94 -2.32
N ILE A 286 -22.22 -0.73 -1.01
CA ILE A 286 -21.01 -1.15 -0.29
C ILE A 286 -20.83 -2.67 -0.40
N LYS A 287 -21.91 -3.43 -0.16
CA LYS A 287 -21.92 -4.88 -0.35
C LYS A 287 -21.50 -5.28 -1.75
N MET A 288 -22.10 -4.69 -2.79
CA MET A 288 -21.72 -4.95 -4.19
C MET A 288 -20.23 -4.69 -4.44
N ALA A 289 -19.69 -3.60 -3.92
CA ALA A 289 -18.28 -3.24 -4.07
C ALA A 289 -17.35 -4.25 -3.38
N ILE A 290 -17.68 -4.65 -2.14
CA ILE A 290 -16.91 -5.65 -1.37
C ILE A 290 -16.94 -7.02 -2.07
N GLU A 291 -18.10 -7.48 -2.52
CA GLU A 291 -18.26 -8.77 -3.19
C GLU A 291 -17.62 -8.81 -4.58
N GLY A 292 -17.56 -7.67 -5.26
CA GLY A 292 -16.92 -7.51 -6.57
C GLY A 292 -15.40 -7.37 -6.52
N TYR A 293 -14.84 -6.94 -5.38
CA TYR A 293 -13.40 -6.72 -5.26
C TYR A 293 -12.62 -8.05 -5.20
N SER A 294 -11.59 -8.14 -6.04
CA SER A 294 -10.61 -9.25 -6.03
C SER A 294 -9.21 -8.69 -6.09
N PRO A 295 -8.30 -9.09 -5.18
CA PRO A 295 -6.91 -8.64 -5.23
C PRO A 295 -6.20 -9.22 -6.47
N THR A 296 -5.45 -8.37 -7.18
CA THR A 296 -4.69 -8.75 -8.38
C THR A 296 -3.19 -8.43 -8.24
N ASN A 297 -2.77 -8.01 -7.03
CA ASN A 297 -1.47 -7.40 -6.76
C ASN A 297 -0.59 -8.26 -5.85
N MET A 298 -0.77 -9.59 -5.87
CA MET A 298 0.00 -10.54 -5.04
C MET A 298 -0.08 -10.24 -3.53
N ARG A 299 -1.26 -9.73 -3.06
CA ARG A 299 -1.56 -9.47 -1.64
C ARG A 299 -2.72 -10.35 -1.21
N SER A 300 -2.43 -11.47 -0.57
CA SER A 300 -3.42 -12.50 -0.20
C SER A 300 -4.30 -12.94 -1.38
N GLN A 301 -3.75 -12.90 -2.59
CA GLN A 301 -4.43 -13.27 -3.82
C GLN A 301 -4.55 -14.80 -3.90
N ILE A 302 -5.76 -15.29 -4.15
CA ILE A 302 -5.98 -16.72 -4.39
C ILE A 302 -5.99 -17.00 -5.89
N MET A 303 -5.25 -18.01 -6.30
CA MET A 303 -5.17 -18.49 -7.67
C MET A 303 -5.36 -20.03 -7.67
N GLU A 304 -6.21 -20.52 -8.56
CA GLU A 304 -6.30 -21.95 -8.83
C GLU A 304 -5.42 -22.29 -10.04
N LYS A 305 -4.51 -23.24 -9.87
CA LYS A 305 -3.59 -23.68 -10.94
C LYS A 305 -3.32 -25.16 -10.82
N ASN A 306 -3.49 -25.92 -11.90
CA ASN A 306 -3.20 -27.36 -11.96
C ASN A 306 -3.91 -28.18 -10.86
N GLY A 307 -5.13 -27.80 -10.46
CA GLY A 307 -5.90 -28.44 -9.39
C GLY A 307 -5.41 -28.11 -7.97
N ARG A 308 -4.54 -27.10 -7.83
CA ARG A 308 -4.00 -26.60 -6.56
C ARG A 308 -4.52 -25.22 -6.28
N THR A 309 -4.66 -24.91 -4.99
CA THR A 309 -4.97 -23.56 -4.51
C THR A 309 -3.68 -22.86 -4.10
N LEU A 310 -3.31 -21.79 -4.77
CA LEU A 310 -2.16 -20.96 -4.45
C LEU A 310 -2.63 -19.71 -3.72
N VAL A 311 -1.99 -19.37 -2.60
CA VAL A 311 -2.16 -18.08 -1.90
C VAL A 311 -0.90 -17.27 -2.15
N LEU A 312 -1.04 -16.21 -2.97
CA LEU A 312 0.07 -15.35 -3.38
C LEU A 312 0.09 -14.12 -2.47
N ASP A 313 1.13 -14.01 -1.66
CA ASP A 313 1.36 -12.88 -0.76
C ASP A 313 2.83 -12.42 -0.84
N THR A 314 3.33 -12.28 -2.07
CA THR A 314 4.75 -12.05 -2.39
C THR A 314 5.11 -10.59 -2.63
N TYR A 315 4.16 -9.67 -2.42
CA TYR A 315 4.44 -8.24 -2.61
C TYR A 315 5.42 -7.70 -1.57
N ASN A 316 5.25 -8.03 -0.29
CA ASN A 316 6.16 -7.71 0.81
C ASN A 316 5.89 -8.61 2.02
N ALA A 317 6.89 -8.75 2.89
CA ALA A 317 6.77 -9.50 4.13
C ALA A 317 7.41 -8.75 5.30
N ASN A 318 6.78 -8.86 6.46
CA ASN A 318 7.31 -8.45 7.76
C ASN A 318 6.77 -9.41 8.83
N PRO A 319 7.33 -9.42 10.06
CA PRO A 319 6.97 -10.40 11.09
C PRO A 319 5.47 -10.46 11.36
N SER A 320 4.81 -9.32 11.50
CA SER A 320 3.36 -9.27 11.75
C SER A 320 2.55 -9.85 10.61
N SER A 321 2.84 -9.48 9.37
CA SER A 321 2.11 -9.99 8.19
C SER A 321 2.40 -11.47 7.92
N MET A 322 3.63 -11.93 8.19
CA MET A 322 4.00 -13.33 8.07
C MET A 322 3.22 -14.18 9.07
N THR A 323 3.22 -13.77 10.33
CA THR A 323 2.47 -14.44 11.42
C THR A 323 0.98 -14.59 11.07
N GLU A 324 0.33 -13.51 10.66
CA GLU A 324 -1.09 -13.53 10.33
C GLU A 324 -1.40 -14.39 9.08
N SER A 325 -0.52 -14.36 8.08
CA SER A 325 -0.66 -15.18 6.88
C SER A 325 -0.52 -16.68 7.19
N LEU A 326 0.48 -17.07 8.01
CA LEU A 326 0.68 -18.45 8.44
C LEU A 326 -0.51 -18.96 9.27
N LYS A 327 -0.97 -18.20 10.26
CA LYS A 327 -2.14 -18.55 11.07
C LYS A 327 -3.38 -18.77 10.21
N ASN A 328 -3.62 -17.86 9.25
CA ASN A 328 -4.75 -17.99 8.35
C ASN A 328 -4.61 -19.22 7.44
N PHE A 329 -3.45 -19.42 6.83
CA PHE A 329 -3.23 -20.52 5.91
C PHE A 329 -3.31 -21.89 6.61
N ASN A 330 -2.92 -21.93 7.90
CA ASN A 330 -3.07 -23.15 8.72
C ASN A 330 -4.53 -23.63 8.85
N THR A 331 -5.51 -22.74 8.69
CA THR A 331 -6.94 -23.10 8.72
C THR A 331 -7.45 -23.78 7.44
N PHE A 332 -6.66 -23.80 6.36
CA PHE A 332 -7.05 -24.42 5.09
C PHE A 332 -7.11 -25.94 5.24
N GLN A 333 -8.10 -26.56 4.60
CA GLN A 333 -8.30 -28.00 4.63
C GLN A 333 -7.46 -28.73 3.56
N GLY A 334 -6.95 -29.89 3.90
CA GLY A 334 -6.11 -30.73 3.03
C GLY A 334 -4.62 -30.43 3.20
N SER A 335 -3.79 -31.04 2.37
CA SER A 335 -2.33 -30.86 2.44
C SER A 335 -1.89 -29.44 2.14
N LYS A 336 -0.92 -28.95 2.90
CA LYS A 336 -0.47 -27.55 2.93
C LYS A 336 1.04 -27.47 2.82
N ALA A 337 1.54 -26.71 1.85
CA ALA A 337 2.93 -26.31 1.75
C ALA A 337 3.06 -24.80 1.98
N ILE A 338 4.11 -24.38 2.67
CA ILE A 338 4.50 -22.99 2.75
C ILE A 338 5.87 -22.79 2.08
N VAL A 339 5.96 -21.76 1.24
CA VAL A 339 7.22 -21.26 0.69
C VAL A 339 7.37 -19.85 1.18
N ILE A 340 8.24 -19.65 2.18
CA ILE A 340 8.43 -18.36 2.82
C ILE A 340 9.81 -17.81 2.53
N GLY A 341 9.85 -16.56 2.06
CA GLY A 341 11.07 -15.83 1.74
C GLY A 341 11.46 -14.83 2.83
N ASP A 342 12.72 -14.45 2.86
CA ASP A 342 13.25 -13.51 3.85
C ASP A 342 12.39 -12.27 4.01
N MET A 343 12.35 -11.79 5.26
CA MET A 343 11.77 -10.52 5.65
C MET A 343 12.89 -9.47 5.73
N LEU A 344 12.85 -8.51 4.81
CA LEU A 344 13.86 -7.44 4.73
C LEU A 344 13.54 -6.28 5.66
N GLU A 345 14.48 -5.34 5.83
CA GLU A 345 14.34 -4.10 6.60
C GLU A 345 14.07 -4.32 8.12
N LEU A 346 14.63 -5.39 8.68
CA LEU A 346 14.51 -5.71 10.09
C LEU A 346 15.74 -5.28 10.92
N GLY A 347 16.86 -4.93 10.27
CA GLY A 347 18.11 -4.59 10.95
C GLY A 347 18.59 -5.68 11.91
N ASP A 348 19.01 -5.30 13.11
CA ASP A 348 19.54 -6.22 14.13
C ASP A 348 18.52 -7.24 14.65
N GLU A 349 17.21 -6.98 14.48
CA GLU A 349 16.16 -7.92 14.90
C GLU A 349 15.97 -9.08 13.90
N SER A 350 16.64 -9.05 12.72
CA SER A 350 16.40 -10.00 11.63
C SER A 350 16.53 -11.46 12.07
N GLY A 351 17.63 -11.85 12.71
CA GLY A 351 17.84 -13.24 13.14
C GLY A 351 16.78 -13.75 14.10
N LYS A 352 16.40 -12.92 15.06
CA LYS A 352 15.37 -13.24 16.03
C LYS A 352 14.00 -13.41 15.37
N GLU A 353 13.57 -12.46 14.57
CA GLU A 353 12.25 -12.47 13.92
C GLU A 353 12.11 -13.65 12.95
N HIS A 354 13.17 -13.99 12.18
CA HIS A 354 13.16 -15.17 11.31
C HIS A 354 13.05 -16.48 12.12
N THR A 355 13.77 -16.58 13.25
CA THR A 355 13.66 -17.73 14.14
C THR A 355 12.27 -17.86 14.77
N GLU A 356 11.66 -16.76 15.19
CA GLU A 356 10.30 -16.74 15.73
C GLU A 356 9.26 -17.22 14.69
N ILE A 357 9.39 -16.79 13.43
CA ILE A 357 8.51 -17.24 12.34
C ILE A 357 8.66 -18.73 12.06
N LEU A 358 9.87 -19.27 12.03
CA LEU A 358 10.07 -20.71 11.82
C LEU A 358 9.58 -21.53 13.01
N THR A 359 9.79 -21.04 14.22
CA THR A 359 9.24 -21.69 15.44
C THR A 359 7.72 -21.72 15.39
N LEU A 360 7.08 -20.62 14.97
CA LEU A 360 5.64 -20.57 14.79
C LEU A 360 5.17 -21.57 13.71
N ALA A 361 5.84 -21.60 12.55
CA ALA A 361 5.52 -22.50 11.45
C ALA A 361 5.67 -23.98 11.84
N SER A 362 6.70 -24.32 12.63
CA SER A 362 6.94 -25.68 13.13
C SER A 362 5.87 -26.16 14.11
N GLY A 363 5.17 -25.25 14.77
CA GLY A 363 4.03 -25.56 15.66
C GLY A 363 2.69 -25.68 14.91
N MET A 364 2.68 -25.54 13.58
CA MET A 364 1.50 -25.60 12.73
C MET A 364 1.48 -26.87 11.87
N ASP A 365 0.30 -27.21 11.35
CA ASP A 365 0.07 -28.41 10.55
C ASP A 365 0.38 -28.14 9.07
N PHE A 366 1.68 -28.02 8.73
CA PHE A 366 2.17 -27.91 7.36
C PHE A 366 2.93 -29.16 6.95
N ASP A 367 2.56 -29.75 5.80
CA ASP A 367 3.19 -30.96 5.26
C ASP A 367 4.58 -30.67 4.67
N GLU A 368 4.75 -29.47 4.10
CA GLU A 368 6.01 -29.03 3.48
C GLU A 368 6.33 -27.59 3.92
N VAL A 369 7.54 -27.38 4.43
CA VAL A 369 8.07 -26.06 4.81
C VAL A 369 9.34 -25.77 4.03
N ILE A 370 9.27 -24.79 3.13
CA ILE A 370 10.38 -24.38 2.27
C ILE A 370 10.71 -22.93 2.60
N THR A 371 11.99 -22.63 2.79
CA THR A 371 12.46 -21.26 3.04
C THR A 371 13.39 -20.79 1.94
N VAL A 372 13.35 -19.48 1.64
CA VAL A 372 14.16 -18.85 0.60
C VAL A 372 14.79 -17.57 1.14
N GLY A 373 16.10 -17.52 1.11
CA GLY A 373 16.90 -16.40 1.56
C GLY A 373 17.88 -16.78 2.68
N ARG A 374 18.92 -15.98 2.82
CA ARG A 374 20.02 -16.24 3.75
C ARG A 374 19.62 -16.09 5.21
N HIS A 375 18.72 -15.13 5.51
CA HIS A 375 18.30 -14.91 6.89
C HIS A 375 17.53 -16.12 7.46
N PHE A 376 16.65 -16.75 6.67
CA PHE A 376 16.02 -17.99 7.08
C PHE A 376 17.01 -19.16 7.16
N ARG A 377 17.93 -19.27 6.21
CA ARG A 377 18.97 -20.32 6.21
C ARG A 377 19.84 -20.24 7.46
N ASP A 378 20.27 -19.03 7.82
CA ASP A 378 21.17 -18.80 8.97
C ASP A 378 20.53 -19.14 10.32
N THR A 379 19.20 -19.30 10.38
CA THR A 379 18.53 -19.79 11.60
C THR A 379 18.87 -21.25 11.91
N GLY A 380 19.24 -22.05 10.88
CA GLY A 380 19.53 -23.48 11.02
C GLY A 380 18.33 -24.35 11.35
N VAL A 381 17.10 -23.81 11.37
CA VAL A 381 15.88 -24.51 11.81
C VAL A 381 15.14 -25.19 10.65
N SER A 382 15.18 -24.63 9.44
CA SER A 382 14.42 -25.18 8.30
C SER A 382 15.12 -26.40 7.67
N PRO A 383 14.41 -27.52 7.47
CA PRO A 383 14.97 -28.68 6.81
C PRO A 383 15.16 -28.52 5.30
N GLN A 384 14.48 -27.55 4.66
CA GLN A 384 14.56 -27.29 3.23
C GLN A 384 14.69 -25.79 2.97
N SER A 385 15.92 -25.34 2.77
CA SER A 385 16.32 -23.94 2.69
C SER A 385 17.13 -23.67 1.44
N PHE A 386 16.81 -22.58 0.73
CA PHE A 386 17.46 -22.14 -0.50
C PHE A 386 17.97 -20.70 -0.33
N ASP A 387 19.12 -20.36 -0.92
CA ASP A 387 19.67 -19.00 -0.81
C ASP A 387 18.93 -17.98 -1.67
N SER A 388 18.26 -18.44 -2.73
CA SER A 388 17.53 -17.58 -3.66
C SER A 388 16.36 -18.29 -4.31
N ALA A 389 15.45 -17.52 -4.92
CA ALA A 389 14.37 -18.07 -5.72
C ALA A 389 14.89 -18.85 -6.94
N ASP A 390 16.01 -18.47 -7.53
CA ASP A 390 16.63 -19.18 -8.67
C ASP A 390 17.11 -20.57 -8.26
N GLU A 391 17.67 -20.70 -7.06
CA GLU A 391 18.07 -22.02 -6.51
C GLU A 391 16.83 -22.91 -6.30
N LEU A 392 15.78 -22.36 -5.72
CA LEU A 392 14.50 -23.06 -5.56
C LEU A 392 13.88 -23.45 -6.92
N VAL A 393 13.91 -22.56 -7.93
CA VAL A 393 13.46 -22.85 -9.29
C VAL A 393 14.24 -24.04 -9.87
N SER A 394 15.57 -24.05 -9.69
CA SER A 394 16.41 -25.15 -10.16
C SER A 394 16.05 -26.49 -9.52
N TYR A 395 15.78 -26.47 -8.22
CA TYR A 395 15.29 -27.64 -7.48
C TYR A 395 13.91 -28.11 -7.95
N LEU A 396 12.97 -27.20 -8.19
CA LEU A 396 11.59 -27.50 -8.58
C LEU A 396 11.45 -28.08 -10.00
N LYS A 397 12.47 -27.93 -10.87
CA LYS A 397 12.49 -28.58 -12.19
C LYS A 397 12.50 -30.12 -12.09
N GLU A 398 13.11 -30.66 -11.04
CA GLU A 398 13.23 -32.09 -10.80
C GLU A 398 12.32 -32.56 -9.65
N ASN A 399 11.95 -31.67 -8.73
CA ASN A 399 11.19 -31.98 -7.54
C ASN A 399 9.91 -31.13 -7.50
N ARG A 400 8.77 -31.77 -7.23
CA ARG A 400 7.49 -31.05 -7.17
C ARG A 400 7.02 -30.90 -5.74
N ILE A 401 6.48 -29.72 -5.39
CA ILE A 401 5.68 -29.56 -4.18
C ILE A 401 4.47 -30.48 -4.31
N LYS A 402 4.19 -31.31 -3.31
CA LYS A 402 3.13 -32.33 -3.36
C LYS A 402 1.79 -31.82 -2.86
N SER A 403 1.81 -30.82 -2.01
CA SER A 403 0.63 -30.29 -1.32
C SER A 403 -0.36 -29.64 -2.27
N ARG A 404 -1.65 -29.76 -1.92
CA ARG A 404 -2.76 -29.19 -2.69
C ARG A 404 -2.86 -27.67 -2.50
N ASN A 405 -2.63 -27.18 -1.29
CA ASN A 405 -2.65 -25.75 -0.98
C ASN A 405 -1.22 -25.28 -0.79
N ILE A 406 -0.86 -24.13 -1.39
CA ILE A 406 0.50 -23.62 -1.34
C ILE A 406 0.43 -22.12 -1.01
N LEU A 407 1.07 -21.71 0.08
CA LEU A 407 1.28 -20.30 0.40
C LEU A 407 2.66 -19.86 -0.09
N LEU A 408 2.69 -18.78 -0.87
CA LEU A 408 3.92 -18.08 -1.24
C LEU A 408 3.95 -16.73 -0.54
N LYS A 409 4.93 -16.50 0.36
CA LYS A 409 5.06 -15.23 1.06
C LYS A 409 6.52 -14.87 1.33
N GLY A 410 6.92 -13.64 0.94
CA GLY A 410 8.27 -13.13 1.13
C GLY A 410 8.33 -11.64 0.81
N SER A 411 9.45 -11.02 1.15
CA SER A 411 9.74 -9.65 0.71
C SER A 411 9.91 -9.60 -0.80
N ARG A 412 9.58 -8.46 -1.40
CA ARG A 412 9.62 -8.29 -2.87
C ARG A 412 10.99 -8.60 -3.47
N GLY A 413 12.08 -8.27 -2.76
CA GLY A 413 13.44 -8.54 -3.21
C GLY A 413 13.79 -10.02 -3.35
N ILE A 414 12.99 -10.92 -2.76
CA ILE A 414 13.17 -12.38 -2.88
C ILE A 414 12.55 -12.91 -4.18
N ALA A 415 11.59 -12.19 -4.76
CA ALA A 415 10.97 -12.50 -6.05
C ALA A 415 10.37 -13.93 -6.15
N LEU A 416 9.66 -14.36 -5.10
CA LEU A 416 9.06 -15.72 -5.04
C LEU A 416 8.05 -15.99 -6.15
N GLU A 417 7.49 -15.00 -6.81
CA GLU A 417 6.59 -15.17 -7.96
C GLU A 417 7.23 -15.94 -9.12
N GLN A 418 8.55 -15.99 -9.20
CA GLN A 418 9.29 -16.74 -10.24
C GLN A 418 9.01 -18.24 -10.17
N ILE A 419 8.70 -18.78 -8.99
CA ILE A 419 8.43 -20.21 -8.85
C ILE A 419 7.06 -20.63 -9.37
N LEU A 420 6.18 -19.69 -9.68
CA LEU A 420 4.80 -19.98 -10.12
C LEU A 420 4.73 -20.86 -11.36
N GLU A 421 5.70 -20.78 -12.26
CA GLU A 421 5.73 -21.60 -13.46
C GLU A 421 6.02 -23.10 -13.18
N PHE A 422 6.62 -23.39 -12.01
CA PHE A 422 7.08 -24.72 -11.61
C PHE A 422 6.15 -25.44 -10.62
N ILE A 423 4.99 -24.83 -10.28
CA ILE A 423 3.96 -25.34 -9.36
C ILE A 423 2.77 -25.96 -10.10
#